data_945ffc02c95c4c2d1f93840cf0d0b4a5
#
_entry.id   945ffc02c95c4c2d1f93840cf0d0b4a5
#
_cell.length_a   1.000
_cell.length_b   1.000
_cell.length_c   1.000
_cell.angle_alpha   90.00
_cell.angle_beta   90.00
_cell.angle_gamma   90.00
#
_symmetry.space_group_name_H-M   'P 1'
#
loop_
_entity.id
_entity.type
_entity.pdbx_description
1 polymer ?
#
loop_
_entity_poly.entity_id
_entity_poly.type
_entity_poly.pdbx_seq_one_letter_code
_entity_poly.pdbx_strand_id
1 'polypeptide(L)'
;GEGKAFCAGGDIKSMFLSSKVLDLKKKFLFKEYTLNYSISQFSKPYLSIWDGIVMGGGVGLSIYGSARIASEKSRFAMPETGIGFFPDVGGSYFLSRISKGVGLYLGLTGQVINGKELITLGLATHFQHSENIERTKLRFINYGFLPSSQNIKEDPSKVLNNLNFIQDTFQGNCI
;
A
#
# COMPACT_ATOMS: atom_id res chain seq x y z
N GLY A 1 -8.23 -7.71 -6.79
CA GLY A 1 -9.60 -7.42 -6.36
C GLY A 1 -10.49 -7.11 -7.53
N GLU A 2 -11.77 -7.20 -7.32
CA GLU A 2 -12.78 -6.87 -8.33
C GLU A 2 -13.63 -5.70 -7.80
N GLY A 3 -14.10 -4.82 -8.69
CA GLY A 3 -14.93 -3.67 -8.34
C GLY A 3 -14.14 -2.50 -7.72
N LYS A 4 -14.55 -2.02 -6.55
CA LYS A 4 -14.05 -0.76 -5.96
C LYS A 4 -12.73 -0.87 -5.20
N ALA A 5 -12.23 -2.07 -4.94
CA ALA A 5 -11.06 -2.27 -4.12
C ALA A 5 -10.12 -3.34 -4.70
N PHE A 6 -8.82 -3.12 -4.56
CA PHE A 6 -7.84 -4.19 -4.63
C PHE A 6 -7.99 -5.09 -3.39
N CYS A 7 -7.75 -4.53 -2.23
CA CYS A 7 -7.99 -5.16 -0.94
C CYS A 7 -7.98 -4.10 0.18
N ALA A 8 -8.98 -4.12 1.04
CA ALA A 8 -9.09 -3.20 2.17
C ALA A 8 -8.60 -3.79 3.50
N GLY A 9 -7.91 -4.91 3.48
CA GLY A 9 -7.37 -5.60 4.65
C GLY A 9 -8.21 -6.77 5.14
N GLY A 10 -7.90 -7.25 6.34
CA GLY A 10 -8.57 -8.38 6.97
C GLY A 10 -9.98 -8.06 7.45
N ASP A 11 -10.77 -9.09 7.74
CA ASP A 11 -12.11 -8.96 8.31
C ASP A 11 -12.04 -8.59 9.80
N ILE A 12 -11.82 -7.30 10.05
CA ILE A 12 -11.72 -6.72 11.41
C ILE A 12 -13.01 -6.96 12.21
N LYS A 13 -14.18 -6.96 11.54
CA LYS A 13 -15.46 -7.22 12.20
C LYS A 13 -15.51 -8.62 12.77
N SER A 14 -15.18 -9.62 11.97
CA SER A 14 -15.11 -11.01 12.44
C SER A 14 -14.06 -11.19 13.53
N MET A 15 -12.90 -10.54 13.41
CA MET A 15 -11.88 -10.55 14.47
C MET A 15 -12.37 -9.91 15.76
N PHE A 16 -13.12 -8.82 15.70
CA PHE A 16 -13.71 -8.18 16.87
C PHE A 16 -14.77 -9.06 17.52
N LEU A 17 -15.70 -9.61 16.75
CA LEU A 17 -16.77 -10.48 17.25
C LEU A 17 -16.24 -11.79 17.84
N SER A 18 -15.11 -12.28 17.34
CA SER A 18 -14.41 -13.45 17.90
C SER A 18 -13.52 -13.13 19.10
N SER A 19 -13.76 -12.01 19.78
CA SER A 19 -12.91 -11.49 20.87
C SER A 19 -12.66 -12.49 22.01
N LYS A 20 -13.56 -13.45 22.23
CA LYS A 20 -13.40 -14.53 23.20
C LYS A 20 -12.49 -15.69 22.73
N VAL A 21 -12.11 -15.72 21.45
CA VAL A 21 -11.27 -16.77 20.86
C VAL A 21 -9.91 -16.18 20.47
N LEU A 22 -9.06 -16.00 21.48
CA LEU A 22 -7.70 -15.45 21.29
C LEU A 22 -6.88 -16.23 20.24
N ASP A 23 -7.09 -17.54 20.15
CA ASP A 23 -6.42 -18.41 19.20
C ASP A 23 -6.72 -18.07 17.74
N LEU A 24 -7.95 -17.63 17.42
CA LEU A 24 -8.30 -17.26 16.05
C LEU A 24 -7.51 -16.03 15.58
N LYS A 25 -7.40 -15.02 16.44
CA LYS A 25 -6.63 -13.80 16.14
C LYS A 25 -5.15 -14.09 15.94
N LYS A 26 -4.56 -14.85 16.85
CA LYS A 26 -3.16 -15.27 16.74
C LYS A 26 -2.90 -16.07 15.46
N LYS A 27 -3.76 -17.01 15.13
CA LYS A 27 -3.65 -17.82 13.91
C LYS A 27 -3.79 -16.95 12.65
N PHE A 28 -4.72 -15.98 12.66
CA PHE A 28 -4.89 -15.05 11.55
C PHE A 28 -3.62 -14.24 11.31
N LEU A 29 -3.14 -13.50 12.33
CA LEU A 29 -1.95 -12.66 12.23
C LEU A 29 -0.70 -13.48 11.87
N PHE A 30 -0.55 -14.67 12.45
CA PHE A 30 0.57 -15.55 12.10
C PHE A 30 0.56 -15.94 10.61
N LYS A 31 -0.61 -16.33 10.09
CA LYS A 31 -0.74 -16.67 8.66
C LYS A 31 -0.53 -15.46 7.75
N GLU A 32 -1.08 -14.32 8.12
CA GLU A 32 -0.94 -13.07 7.37
C GLU A 32 0.53 -12.66 7.27
N TYR A 33 1.25 -12.61 8.39
CA TYR A 33 2.66 -12.22 8.38
C TYR A 33 3.56 -13.26 7.71
N THR A 34 3.25 -14.55 7.86
CA THR A 34 3.94 -15.60 7.12
C THR A 34 3.74 -15.45 5.61
N LEU A 35 2.53 -15.13 5.17
CA LEU A 35 2.24 -14.85 3.76
C LEU A 35 2.98 -13.61 3.26
N ASN A 36 2.96 -12.51 4.02
CA ASN A 36 3.67 -11.29 3.66
C ASN A 36 5.19 -11.54 3.52
N TYR A 37 5.76 -12.31 4.43
CA TYR A 37 7.16 -12.73 4.34
C TYR A 37 7.40 -13.59 3.08
N SER A 38 6.53 -14.56 2.81
CA SER A 38 6.64 -15.40 1.62
C SER A 38 6.57 -14.58 0.32
N ILE A 39 5.70 -13.57 0.27
CA ILE A 39 5.62 -12.63 -0.86
C ILE A 39 6.94 -11.85 -1.01
N SER A 40 7.52 -11.40 0.10
CA SER A 40 8.79 -10.65 0.07
C SER A 40 9.98 -11.48 -0.43
N GLN A 41 9.91 -12.80 -0.28
CA GLN A 41 10.93 -13.75 -0.74
C GLN A 41 10.59 -14.39 -2.10
N PHE A 42 9.48 -13.99 -2.73
CA PHE A 42 9.01 -14.64 -3.93
C PHE A 42 9.89 -14.31 -5.13
N SER A 43 10.53 -15.34 -5.71
CA SER A 43 11.56 -15.19 -6.75
C SER A 43 11.01 -14.91 -8.16
N LYS A 44 9.71 -15.11 -8.36
CA LYS A 44 9.07 -14.85 -9.67
C LYS A 44 8.47 -13.45 -9.72
N PRO A 45 8.28 -12.87 -10.92
CA PRO A 45 7.58 -11.59 -11.05
C PRO A 45 6.20 -11.62 -10.38
N TYR A 46 5.99 -10.72 -9.45
CA TYR A 46 4.73 -10.55 -8.72
C TYR A 46 4.17 -9.17 -8.97
N LEU A 47 3.11 -9.11 -9.77
CA LEU A 47 2.44 -7.87 -10.15
C LEU A 47 1.18 -7.66 -9.32
N SER A 48 1.07 -6.49 -8.70
CA SER A 48 -0.13 -6.03 -8.01
C SER A 48 -0.75 -4.86 -8.77
N ILE A 49 -2.05 -4.94 -9.01
CA ILE A 49 -2.80 -3.89 -9.72
C ILE A 49 -3.70 -3.19 -8.72
N TRP A 50 -3.34 -1.95 -8.38
CA TRP A 50 -4.00 -1.11 -7.38
C TRP A 50 -5.08 -0.21 -8.01
N ASP A 51 -6.03 -0.81 -8.71
CA ASP A 51 -7.15 -0.06 -9.31
C ASP A 51 -8.31 0.05 -8.31
N GLY A 52 -8.15 0.92 -7.31
CA GLY A 52 -9.12 1.12 -6.24
C GLY A 52 -8.48 1.18 -4.84
N ILE A 53 -9.22 0.76 -3.82
CA ILE A 53 -8.79 0.81 -2.41
C ILE A 53 -7.70 -0.23 -2.12
N VAL A 54 -6.61 0.22 -1.51
CA VAL A 54 -5.47 -0.59 -1.03
C VAL A 54 -5.13 -0.15 0.38
N MET A 55 -5.59 -0.89 1.38
CA MET A 55 -5.44 -0.47 2.77
C MET A 55 -5.07 -1.63 3.70
N GLY A 56 -4.31 -1.33 4.76
CA GLY A 56 -3.98 -2.29 5.80
C GLY A 56 -3.37 -3.59 5.29
N GLY A 57 -3.95 -4.74 5.64
CA GLY A 57 -3.52 -6.04 5.14
C GLY A 57 -3.46 -6.16 3.62
N GLY A 58 -4.26 -5.37 2.88
CA GLY A 58 -4.18 -5.28 1.42
C GLY A 58 -2.86 -4.70 0.92
N VAL A 59 -2.25 -3.80 1.69
CA VAL A 59 -0.89 -3.31 1.43
C VAL A 59 0.11 -4.45 1.63
N GLY A 60 0.01 -5.21 2.72
CA GLY A 60 0.87 -6.36 3.00
C GLY A 60 0.89 -7.42 1.92
N LEU A 61 -0.26 -7.65 1.25
CA LEU A 61 -0.37 -8.58 0.13
C LEU A 61 0.34 -8.11 -1.15
N SER A 62 0.77 -6.85 -1.24
CA SER A 62 1.16 -6.27 -2.52
C SER A 62 2.44 -5.45 -2.51
N ILE A 63 2.76 -4.78 -1.40
CA ILE A 63 3.86 -3.81 -1.32
C ILE A 63 5.24 -4.43 -1.61
N TYR A 64 5.42 -5.70 -1.30
CA TYR A 64 6.67 -6.44 -1.50
C TYR A 64 6.78 -7.08 -2.89
N GLY A 65 5.75 -6.99 -3.72
CA GLY A 65 5.80 -7.46 -5.11
C GLY A 65 6.79 -6.67 -5.96
N SER A 66 7.25 -7.29 -7.05
CA SER A 66 8.21 -6.67 -7.97
C SER A 66 7.63 -5.47 -8.72
N ALA A 67 6.33 -5.44 -8.95
CA ALA A 67 5.65 -4.32 -9.61
C ALA A 67 4.28 -4.02 -8.98
N ARG A 68 3.99 -2.75 -8.82
CA ARG A 68 2.73 -2.21 -8.31
C ARG A 68 2.23 -1.13 -9.27
N ILE A 69 1.11 -1.41 -9.93
CA ILE A 69 0.48 -0.47 -10.87
C ILE A 69 -0.63 0.28 -10.14
N ALA A 70 -0.46 1.58 -9.98
CA ALA A 70 -1.52 2.46 -9.50
C ALA A 70 -2.35 3.04 -10.66
N SER A 71 -3.57 3.45 -10.38
CA SER A 71 -4.45 4.17 -11.29
C SER A 71 -4.99 5.46 -10.66
N GLU A 72 -5.75 6.23 -11.41
CA GLU A 72 -6.48 7.40 -10.89
C GLU A 72 -7.52 7.03 -9.81
N LYS A 73 -7.92 5.76 -9.75
CA LYS A 73 -8.84 5.25 -8.74
C LYS A 73 -8.15 4.77 -7.47
N SER A 74 -6.83 4.64 -7.47
CA SER A 74 -6.08 4.14 -6.32
C SER A 74 -6.30 5.02 -5.09
N ARG A 75 -6.56 4.37 -3.95
CA ARG A 75 -6.68 4.99 -2.63
C ARG A 75 -5.91 4.13 -1.65
N PHE A 76 -4.76 4.61 -1.24
CA PHE A 76 -3.86 3.90 -0.34
C PHE A 76 -3.89 4.53 1.05
N ALA A 77 -3.90 3.70 2.09
CA ALA A 77 -3.67 4.13 3.47
C ALA A 77 -3.20 2.98 4.35
N MET A 78 -2.56 3.33 5.48
CA MET A 78 -2.36 2.45 6.64
C MET A 78 -3.18 3.04 7.80
N PRO A 79 -4.51 2.73 7.87
CA PRO A 79 -5.43 3.41 8.77
C PRO A 79 -5.54 2.76 10.16
N GLU A 80 -4.61 1.88 10.51
CA GLU A 80 -4.65 1.04 11.70
C GLU A 80 -4.74 1.85 13.00
N THR A 81 -4.10 3.02 13.05
CA THR A 81 -4.17 3.93 14.24
C THR A 81 -5.59 4.38 14.55
N GLY A 82 -6.46 4.50 13.53
CA GLY A 82 -7.88 4.83 13.68
C GLY A 82 -8.69 3.78 14.44
N ILE A 83 -8.17 2.57 14.57
CA ILE A 83 -8.79 1.48 15.35
C ILE A 83 -7.97 1.07 16.57
N GLY A 84 -7.02 1.92 17.01
CA GLY A 84 -6.18 1.65 18.16
C GLY A 84 -5.12 0.59 17.93
N PHE A 85 -4.70 0.40 16.69
CA PHE A 85 -3.63 -0.52 16.29
C PHE A 85 -2.48 0.27 15.65
N PHE A 86 -1.46 -0.38 15.15
CA PHE A 86 -0.33 0.23 14.45
C PHE A 86 -0.24 -0.32 13.02
N PRO A 87 0.37 0.39 12.08
CA PRO A 87 0.67 -0.14 10.76
C PRO A 87 1.54 -1.39 10.86
N ASP A 88 0.89 -2.54 10.71
CA ASP A 88 1.52 -3.86 10.72
C ASP A 88 1.94 -4.31 9.29
N VAL A 89 1.87 -5.56 8.96
CA VAL A 89 2.21 -6.15 7.65
C VAL A 89 3.53 -5.63 7.05
N GLY A 90 4.49 -5.29 7.91
CA GLY A 90 5.77 -4.69 7.53
C GLY A 90 5.72 -3.18 7.31
N GLY A 91 4.69 -2.50 7.81
CA GLY A 91 4.53 -1.05 7.71
C GLY A 91 5.75 -0.27 8.16
N SER A 92 6.36 -0.63 9.28
CA SER A 92 7.59 -0.02 9.76
C SER A 92 8.75 -0.11 8.74
N TYR A 93 8.82 -1.18 7.97
CA TYR A 93 9.85 -1.37 6.95
C TYR A 93 9.65 -0.45 5.75
N PHE A 94 8.48 -0.45 5.11
CA PHE A 94 8.31 0.33 3.89
C PHE A 94 8.02 1.82 4.17
N LEU A 95 7.32 2.16 5.25
CA LEU A 95 7.07 3.55 5.63
C LEU A 95 8.36 4.28 6.01
N SER A 96 9.29 3.62 6.72
CA SER A 96 10.58 4.22 7.08
C SER A 96 11.48 4.53 5.87
N ARG A 97 11.16 3.98 4.69
CA ARG A 97 11.89 4.18 3.44
C ARG A 97 11.29 5.23 2.52
N ILE A 98 10.11 5.75 2.87
CA ILE A 98 9.54 6.92 2.21
C ILE A 98 10.33 8.16 2.64
N SER A 99 10.37 9.17 1.79
CA SER A 99 11.09 10.41 2.07
C SER A 99 10.79 10.96 3.47
N LYS A 100 11.79 11.62 4.02
CA LYS A 100 11.90 12.12 5.41
C LYS A 100 10.58 12.59 6.03
N GLY A 101 10.15 11.92 7.11
CA GLY A 101 8.97 12.25 7.88
C GLY A 101 7.63 11.83 7.28
N VAL A 102 7.53 11.68 5.95
CA VAL A 102 6.25 11.35 5.29
C VAL A 102 5.74 9.98 5.69
N GLY A 103 6.62 8.99 5.76
CA GLY A 103 6.20 7.65 6.18
C GLY A 103 5.67 7.63 7.61
N LEU A 104 6.30 8.36 8.53
CA LEU A 104 5.83 8.51 9.90
C LEU A 104 4.47 9.23 9.95
N TYR A 105 4.32 10.32 9.19
CA TYR A 105 3.05 11.02 9.03
C TYR A 105 1.95 10.08 8.55
N LEU A 106 2.18 9.33 7.47
CA LEU A 106 1.19 8.39 6.94
C LEU A 106 0.82 7.29 7.94
N GLY A 107 1.82 6.76 8.64
CA GLY A 107 1.62 5.70 9.63
C GLY A 107 0.85 6.17 10.87
N LEU A 108 1.07 7.40 11.33
CA LEU A 108 0.41 7.95 12.51
C LEU A 108 -0.99 8.48 12.21
N THR A 109 -1.20 9.07 11.03
CA THR A 109 -2.47 9.73 10.68
C THR A 109 -3.44 8.83 9.92
N GLY A 110 -2.95 7.76 9.29
CA GLY A 110 -3.77 6.97 8.36
C GLY A 110 -4.23 7.76 7.13
N GLN A 111 -3.53 8.84 6.78
CA GLN A 111 -3.91 9.70 5.65
C GLN A 111 -4.01 8.90 4.36
N VAL A 112 -5.13 9.07 3.66
CA VAL A 112 -5.34 8.47 2.34
C VAL A 112 -4.59 9.28 1.29
N ILE A 113 -3.82 8.60 0.45
CA ILE A 113 -3.13 9.15 -0.70
C ILE A 113 -3.61 8.51 -2.00
N ASN A 114 -3.50 9.24 -3.10
CA ASN A 114 -4.02 8.83 -4.40
C ASN A 114 -2.95 8.20 -5.30
N GLY A 115 -3.35 7.71 -6.47
CA GLY A 115 -2.48 6.98 -7.37
C GLY A 115 -1.26 7.74 -7.87
N LYS A 116 -1.36 9.06 -8.08
CA LYS A 116 -0.23 9.87 -8.54
C LYS A 116 0.78 10.11 -7.42
N GLU A 117 0.30 10.40 -6.21
CA GLU A 117 1.15 10.54 -5.03
C GLU A 117 1.93 9.24 -4.74
N LEU A 118 1.30 8.08 -4.99
CA LEU A 118 1.94 6.78 -4.80
C LEU A 118 3.20 6.61 -5.64
N ILE A 119 3.21 7.16 -6.86
CA ILE A 119 4.40 7.15 -7.73
C ILE A 119 5.48 8.08 -7.17
N THR A 120 5.10 9.31 -6.83
CA THR A 120 6.05 10.32 -6.30
C THR A 120 6.70 9.84 -5.00
N LEU A 121 5.95 9.15 -4.15
CA LEU A 121 6.46 8.59 -2.89
C LEU A 121 7.16 7.22 -3.06
N GLY A 122 7.22 6.67 -4.27
CA GLY A 122 7.85 5.37 -4.53
C GLY A 122 7.08 4.16 -4.01
N LEU A 123 5.84 4.34 -3.56
CA LEU A 123 4.97 3.26 -3.09
C LEU A 123 4.43 2.42 -4.26
N ALA A 124 4.04 3.06 -5.36
CA ALA A 124 3.77 2.37 -6.61
C ALA A 124 4.95 2.51 -7.57
N THR A 125 5.13 1.51 -8.44
CA THR A 125 6.24 1.46 -9.41
C THR A 125 5.81 1.96 -10.80
N HIS A 126 4.51 1.84 -11.12
CA HIS A 126 3.95 2.20 -12.41
C HIS A 126 2.59 2.87 -12.21
N PHE A 127 2.24 3.74 -13.15
CA PHE A 127 0.90 4.31 -13.23
C PHE A 127 0.25 3.92 -14.56
N GLN A 128 -1.02 3.57 -14.51
CA GLN A 128 -1.81 3.29 -15.70
C GLN A 128 -3.26 3.71 -15.47
N HIS A 129 -3.86 4.37 -16.45
CA HIS A 129 -5.28 4.69 -16.37
C HIS A 129 -6.12 3.41 -16.30
N SER A 130 -7.15 3.44 -15.48
CA SER A 130 -8.02 2.29 -15.19
C SER A 130 -8.55 1.61 -16.46
N GLU A 131 -8.89 2.38 -17.49
CA GLU A 131 -9.34 1.89 -18.79
C GLU A 131 -8.33 0.99 -19.51
N ASN A 132 -7.03 1.15 -19.21
CA ASN A 132 -5.94 0.40 -19.86
C ASN A 132 -5.41 -0.76 -18.99
N ILE A 133 -5.92 -0.94 -17.78
CA ILE A 133 -5.44 -1.95 -16.82
C ILE A 133 -5.55 -3.36 -17.40
N GLU A 134 -6.69 -3.72 -17.99
CA GLU A 134 -6.89 -5.07 -18.51
C GLU A 134 -5.93 -5.39 -19.66
N ARG A 135 -5.70 -4.43 -20.53
CA ARG A 135 -4.71 -4.56 -21.61
C ARG A 135 -3.29 -4.75 -21.04
N THR A 136 -2.95 -3.99 -20.00
CA THR A 136 -1.64 -4.09 -19.33
C THR A 136 -1.47 -5.45 -18.66
N LYS A 137 -2.48 -5.95 -17.99
CA LYS A 137 -2.51 -7.29 -17.37
C LYS A 137 -2.28 -8.39 -18.41
N LEU A 138 -2.99 -8.35 -19.55
CA LEU A 138 -2.81 -9.32 -20.63
C LEU A 138 -1.40 -9.27 -21.22
N ARG A 139 -0.83 -8.09 -21.41
CA ARG A 139 0.56 -7.95 -21.90
C ARG A 139 1.58 -8.51 -20.91
N PHE A 140 1.36 -8.28 -19.61
CA PHE A 140 2.23 -8.87 -18.62
C PHE A 140 2.14 -10.40 -18.59
N ILE A 141 0.93 -10.96 -18.62
CA ILE A 141 0.72 -12.42 -18.61
C ILE A 141 1.36 -13.07 -19.84
N ASN A 142 1.17 -12.49 -21.03
CA ASN A 142 1.59 -13.11 -22.27
C ASN A 142 3.07 -12.88 -22.61
N TYR A 143 3.65 -11.76 -22.17
CA TYR A 143 4.97 -11.32 -22.64
C TYR A 143 5.90 -10.86 -21.51
N GLY A 144 5.46 -10.87 -20.25
CA GLY A 144 6.23 -10.30 -19.13
C GLY A 144 6.43 -8.79 -19.22
N PHE A 145 5.69 -8.09 -20.11
CA PHE A 145 5.91 -6.68 -20.40
C PHE A 145 5.11 -5.77 -19.46
N LEU A 146 5.81 -4.84 -18.80
CA LEU A 146 5.20 -3.74 -18.06
C LEU A 146 5.32 -2.43 -18.85
N PRO A 147 4.34 -1.54 -18.73
CA PRO A 147 4.44 -0.22 -19.36
C PRO A 147 5.66 0.51 -18.79
N SER A 148 6.33 1.32 -19.61
CA SER A 148 7.31 2.28 -19.09
C SER A 148 6.60 3.19 -18.07
N SER A 149 7.27 3.49 -16.96
CA SER A 149 6.77 4.49 -16.02
C SER A 149 6.58 5.81 -16.77
N GLN A 150 5.34 6.22 -16.96
CA GLN A 150 5.07 7.50 -17.61
C GLN A 150 5.53 8.62 -16.68
N ASN A 151 6.17 9.64 -17.21
CA ASN A 151 6.41 10.89 -16.51
C ASN A 151 5.03 11.48 -16.18
N ILE A 152 4.58 11.23 -14.98
CA ILE A 152 3.31 11.76 -14.48
C ILE A 152 3.57 13.21 -14.15
N LYS A 153 2.92 14.12 -14.89
CA LYS A 153 2.89 15.54 -14.47
C LYS A 153 2.32 15.60 -13.07
N GLU A 154 3.06 16.24 -12.18
CA GLU A 154 2.67 16.42 -10.79
C GLU A 154 1.28 17.04 -10.72
N ASP A 155 0.39 16.38 -10.00
CA ASP A 155 -0.90 16.94 -9.61
C ASP A 155 -0.74 17.35 -8.14
N PRO A 156 -1.03 18.59 -7.75
CA PRO A 156 -0.84 19.02 -6.39
C PRO A 156 -1.69 18.18 -5.45
N SER A 157 -1.04 17.34 -4.68
CA SER A 157 -1.68 16.52 -3.67
C SER A 157 -1.60 17.19 -2.31
N LYS A 158 -2.52 16.81 -1.40
CA LYS A 158 -2.48 17.34 -0.03
C LYS A 158 -1.18 17.01 0.70
N VAL A 159 -0.63 15.82 0.48
CA VAL A 159 0.63 15.41 1.11
C VAL A 159 1.81 16.14 0.48
N LEU A 160 1.89 16.18 -0.85
CA LEU A 160 2.99 16.85 -1.55
C LEU A 160 2.96 18.38 -1.36
N ASN A 161 1.77 19.00 -1.32
CA ASN A 161 1.65 20.44 -1.04
C ASN A 161 2.09 20.84 0.38
N ASN A 162 2.02 19.90 1.32
CA ASN A 162 2.45 20.12 2.71
C ASN A 162 3.76 19.40 3.03
N LEU A 163 4.52 18.98 2.01
CA LEU A 163 5.69 18.13 2.19
C LEU A 163 6.72 18.79 3.13
N ASN A 164 7.02 20.06 2.97
CA ASN A 164 7.97 20.78 3.83
C ASN A 164 7.49 20.79 5.29
N PHE A 165 6.22 21.14 5.53
CA PHE A 165 5.64 21.14 6.87
C PHE A 165 5.66 19.73 7.49
N ILE A 166 5.32 18.69 6.71
CA ILE A 166 5.37 17.30 7.17
C ILE A 166 6.80 16.90 7.50
N GLN A 167 7.75 17.25 6.64
CA GLN A 167 9.16 16.97 6.88
C GLN A 167 9.68 17.67 8.13
N ASP A 168 9.42 18.95 8.29
CA ASP A 168 9.85 19.72 9.46
C ASP A 168 9.25 19.20 10.76
N THR A 169 7.97 18.78 10.71
CA THR A 169 7.24 18.28 11.89
C THR A 169 7.65 16.85 12.28
N PHE A 170 7.82 15.96 11.29
CA PHE A 170 8.05 14.53 11.51
C PHE A 170 9.50 14.10 11.27
N GLN A 171 10.38 15.04 10.96
CA GLN A 171 11.81 14.80 10.77
C GLN A 171 12.59 14.77 12.10
N GLY A 172 11.91 14.59 13.21
CA GLY A 172 12.52 14.58 14.53
C GLY A 172 13.82 13.78 14.50
N ASN A 173 14.88 14.37 15.04
CA ASN A 173 16.12 13.67 15.32
C ASN A 173 15.76 12.45 16.15
N CYS A 174 15.67 11.28 15.51
CA CYS A 174 15.70 10.02 16.22
C CYS A 174 17.04 10.00 16.95
N ILE A 175 16.96 10.21 18.26
CA ILE A 175 18.06 10.04 19.19
C ILE A 175 18.50 8.57 19.13
#